data_c254b85566a9d934cf2e9a8fc80bc5c6
#
_entry.id   c254b85566a9d934cf2e9a8fc80bc5c6
#
_cell.length_a   1.000
_cell.length_b   1.000
_cell.length_c   1.000
_cell.angle_alpha   90.00
_cell.angle_beta   90.00
_cell.angle_gamma   90.00
#
_symmetry.space_group_name_H-M   'P 1'
#
loop_
_entity.id
_entity.type
_entity.pdbx_description
1 polymer ?
#
loop_
_entity_poly.entity_id
_entity_poly.type
_entity_poly.pdbx_seq_one_letter_code
_entity_poly.pdbx_strand_id
1 'polypeptide(L)'
;MGGMGQISICLMAIKKETFCVAPWYSIFVASDGRIAPCCKFTKQSHSYKQIEEYFMSPDLDKVRQDLMNGVKNANCAKCWIDEDNSGDSLRLISNRTIGKEINAPLLEQIKNPKLSNIKSFDLTLGNICNLKCVMCSPELSSQLLAEVNINQELKTFYNKEYRQEEFDWPKSEDFVAWCNQYLPKAIHIKFTGGEPFIIPWIQDVIERIPDSQKKKCILHFTTNLTVLNHKLFDCFNKFKEVWISVSVEGSGKTHEYLRFGHSWDVLTDHIAQIQDMTLDNVMLKINHVVQSPSYQSIIEMTEFFDRKKLTIHPILLSGPKHFQLSSLSEMAKQNFLDRTAGYNGFNKQFIEFVRKVSREHFKQNKTLTEKCVKHLTSLDKVRKNSHKDIIPAENISL
;
A
#
# COMPACT_ATOMS: atom_id res chain seq x y z
N MET A 1 -35.73 21.57 18.46
CA MET A 1 -34.45 21.66 19.19
C MET A 1 -33.96 20.32 19.77
N GLY A 2 -34.28 19.17 19.19
CA GLY A 2 -33.98 17.85 19.77
C GLY A 2 -32.83 17.04 19.11
N GLY A 3 -32.27 17.50 18.00
CA GLY A 3 -31.31 16.66 17.22
C GLY A 3 -29.83 16.88 17.52
N MET A 4 -29.44 18.08 17.92
CA MET A 4 -28.00 18.40 18.14
C MET A 4 -27.43 17.83 19.45
N GLY A 5 -28.24 17.72 20.49
CA GLY A 5 -27.79 17.19 21.79
C GLY A 5 -27.49 15.70 21.81
N GLN A 6 -28.28 14.89 21.09
CA GLN A 6 -28.06 13.43 21.01
C GLN A 6 -26.85 13.06 20.15
N ILE A 7 -26.55 13.84 19.10
CA ILE A 7 -25.36 13.66 18.25
C ILE A 7 -24.08 13.91 19.06
N SER A 8 -24.06 14.95 19.89
CA SER A 8 -22.90 15.32 20.74
C SER A 8 -22.61 14.27 21.81
N ILE A 9 -23.64 13.70 22.45
CA ILE A 9 -23.49 12.70 23.52
C ILE A 9 -22.97 11.37 23.00
N CYS A 10 -23.41 10.93 21.82
CA CYS A 10 -22.97 9.66 21.23
C CYS A 10 -21.52 9.74 20.69
N LEU A 11 -21.08 10.89 20.18
CA LEU A 11 -19.68 11.14 19.80
C LEU A 11 -18.74 11.19 21.01
N MET A 12 -19.23 11.57 22.19
CA MET A 12 -18.46 11.54 23.44
C MET A 12 -18.20 10.12 23.97
N ALA A 13 -18.98 9.11 23.54
CA ALA A 13 -18.77 7.72 23.92
C ALA A 13 -17.72 6.99 23.06
N ILE A 14 -17.36 7.54 21.90
CA ILE A 14 -16.36 6.92 21.00
C ILE A 14 -14.95 7.31 21.45
N LYS A 15 -14.14 6.32 21.77
CA LYS A 15 -12.73 6.53 22.12
C LYS A 15 -11.92 6.87 20.86
N LYS A 16 -11.66 8.16 20.64
CA LYS A 16 -10.97 8.69 19.45
C LYS A 16 -9.59 8.06 19.23
N GLU A 17 -8.93 7.67 20.31
CA GLU A 17 -7.60 7.08 20.31
C GLU A 17 -7.53 5.74 19.56
N THR A 18 -8.63 4.98 19.54
CA THR A 18 -8.68 3.66 18.89
C THR A 18 -9.66 3.59 17.74
N PHE A 19 -10.59 4.54 17.63
CA PHE A 19 -11.62 4.52 16.61
C PHE A 19 -11.04 4.49 15.19
N CYS A 20 -11.64 3.64 14.34
CA CYS A 20 -11.36 3.53 12.91
C CYS A 20 -12.67 3.36 12.15
N VAL A 21 -12.93 4.20 11.15
CA VAL A 21 -14.14 4.14 10.33
C VAL A 21 -14.20 2.93 9.38
N ALA A 22 -13.05 2.36 9.05
CA ALA A 22 -12.92 1.32 8.03
C ALA A 22 -13.86 0.10 8.25
N PRO A 23 -14.01 -0.49 9.46
CA PRO A 23 -14.89 -1.65 9.66
C PRO A 23 -16.38 -1.41 9.35
N TRP A 24 -16.80 -0.17 9.17
CA TRP A 24 -18.18 0.18 8.83
C TRP A 24 -18.37 0.63 7.37
N TYR A 25 -17.31 1.15 6.74
CA TYR A 25 -17.43 1.83 5.45
C TYR A 25 -16.47 1.35 4.37
N SER A 26 -15.54 0.44 4.71
CA SER A 26 -14.51 0.01 3.77
C SER A 26 -14.47 -1.49 3.60
N ILE A 27 -14.12 -1.93 2.39
CA ILE A 27 -13.76 -3.31 2.07
C ILE A 27 -12.45 -3.29 1.29
N PHE A 28 -11.52 -4.10 1.74
CA PHE A 28 -10.34 -4.52 1.00
C PHE A 28 -10.60 -5.89 0.39
N VAL A 29 -10.23 -6.05 -0.89
CA VAL A 29 -10.23 -7.34 -1.58
C VAL A 29 -8.79 -7.67 -1.98
N ALA A 30 -8.27 -8.76 -1.44
CA ALA A 30 -6.91 -9.23 -1.69
C ALA A 30 -6.76 -9.86 -3.09
N SER A 31 -5.52 -10.12 -3.52
CA SER A 31 -5.21 -10.68 -4.84
C SER A 31 -5.88 -12.03 -5.12
N ASP A 32 -6.14 -12.82 -4.08
CA ASP A 32 -6.84 -14.11 -4.14
C ASP A 32 -8.35 -14.00 -3.85
N GLY A 33 -8.92 -12.80 -3.83
CA GLY A 33 -10.35 -12.56 -3.62
C GLY A 33 -10.81 -12.60 -2.17
N ARG A 34 -9.90 -12.80 -1.19
CA ARG A 34 -10.24 -12.71 0.24
C ARG A 34 -10.47 -11.27 0.67
N ILE A 35 -11.34 -11.06 1.65
CA ILE A 35 -11.74 -9.73 2.08
C ILE A 35 -11.34 -9.42 3.53
N ALA A 36 -11.20 -8.12 3.79
CA ALA A 36 -10.94 -7.55 5.11
C ALA A 36 -11.51 -6.12 5.18
N PRO A 37 -11.59 -5.47 6.37
CA PRO A 37 -12.03 -4.08 6.46
C PRO A 37 -11.03 -3.11 5.83
N CYS A 38 -9.74 -3.47 5.77
CA CYS A 38 -8.67 -2.69 5.12
C CYS A 38 -7.44 -3.57 4.82
N CYS A 39 -6.53 -3.09 3.97
CA CYS A 39 -5.32 -3.82 3.58
C CYS A 39 -4.26 -4.00 4.69
N LYS A 40 -4.39 -3.28 5.81
CA LYS A 40 -3.51 -3.45 6.99
C LYS A 40 -4.03 -4.50 7.99
N PHE A 41 -5.26 -4.95 7.85
CA PHE A 41 -5.87 -5.94 8.73
C PHE A 41 -5.23 -7.32 8.54
N THR A 42 -4.88 -8.00 9.64
CA THR A 42 -4.06 -9.21 9.55
C THR A 42 -4.87 -10.48 9.23
N LYS A 43 -6.17 -10.51 9.56
CA LYS A 43 -7.04 -11.67 9.33
C LYS A 43 -7.88 -11.48 8.07
N GLN A 44 -7.69 -12.34 7.08
CA GLN A 44 -8.48 -12.39 5.83
C GLN A 44 -9.06 -13.79 5.72
N SER A 45 -10.35 -13.95 5.96
CA SER A 45 -10.97 -15.28 6.15
C SER A 45 -12.10 -15.61 5.17
N HIS A 46 -12.72 -14.60 4.55
CA HIS A 46 -13.88 -14.79 3.67
C HIS A 46 -13.53 -14.37 2.25
N SER A 47 -14.20 -14.96 1.26
CA SER A 47 -14.15 -14.52 -0.13
C SER A 47 -15.03 -13.27 -0.34
N TYR A 48 -14.74 -12.48 -1.39
CA TYR A 48 -15.59 -11.34 -1.77
C TYR A 48 -17.05 -11.76 -2.05
N LYS A 49 -17.30 -13.01 -2.43
CA LYS A 49 -18.65 -13.57 -2.59
C LYS A 49 -19.42 -13.66 -1.26
N GLN A 50 -18.73 -13.73 -0.16
CA GLN A 50 -19.26 -13.85 1.19
C GLN A 50 -19.27 -12.50 1.93
N ILE A 51 -19.32 -11.39 1.21
CA ILE A 51 -19.21 -10.03 1.79
C ILE A 51 -20.33 -9.78 2.82
N GLU A 52 -21.55 -10.28 2.61
CA GLU A 52 -22.67 -10.10 3.53
C GLU A 52 -22.44 -10.86 4.83
N GLU A 53 -22.05 -12.13 4.73
CA GLU A 53 -21.68 -12.97 5.87
C GLU A 53 -20.55 -12.35 6.67
N TYR A 54 -19.49 -11.93 5.98
CA TYR A 54 -18.33 -11.30 6.61
C TYR A 54 -18.71 -9.99 7.33
N PHE A 55 -19.48 -9.13 6.67
CA PHE A 55 -19.85 -7.81 7.21
C PHE A 55 -20.69 -7.89 8.48
N MET A 56 -21.50 -8.95 8.61
CA MET A 56 -22.35 -9.24 9.75
C MET A 56 -21.71 -10.27 10.72
N SER A 57 -20.46 -10.65 10.51
CA SER A 57 -19.81 -11.70 11.33
C SER A 57 -19.53 -11.22 12.75
N PRO A 58 -19.61 -12.12 13.76
CA PRO A 58 -19.21 -11.83 15.14
C PRO A 58 -17.76 -11.35 15.26
N ASP A 59 -16.87 -11.85 14.40
CA ASP A 59 -15.47 -11.46 14.35
C ASP A 59 -15.32 -9.97 14.01
N LEU A 60 -16.01 -9.48 12.97
CA LEU A 60 -15.96 -8.07 12.59
C LEU A 60 -16.67 -7.18 13.60
N ASP A 61 -17.76 -7.67 14.19
CA ASP A 61 -18.45 -6.95 15.29
C ASP A 61 -17.55 -6.80 16.51
N LYS A 62 -16.80 -7.83 16.88
CA LYS A 62 -15.79 -7.73 17.95
C LYS A 62 -14.75 -6.64 17.66
N VAL A 63 -14.27 -6.56 16.41
CA VAL A 63 -13.34 -5.48 16.00
C VAL A 63 -14.00 -4.10 16.17
N ARG A 64 -15.24 -3.92 15.73
CA ARG A 64 -16.00 -2.68 15.88
C ARG A 64 -16.13 -2.27 17.35
N GLN A 65 -16.52 -3.23 18.22
CA GLN A 65 -16.65 -2.99 19.65
C GLN A 65 -15.31 -2.61 20.31
N ASP A 66 -14.23 -3.34 20.02
CA ASP A 66 -12.91 -3.03 20.55
C ASP A 66 -12.50 -1.60 20.22
N LEU A 67 -12.62 -1.21 18.94
CA LEU A 67 -12.23 0.11 18.46
C LEU A 67 -13.08 1.25 19.06
N MET A 68 -14.36 1.01 19.33
CA MET A 68 -15.23 1.98 20.01
C MET A 68 -14.89 2.11 21.51
N ASN A 69 -14.52 1.02 22.16
CA ASN A 69 -14.33 0.95 23.61
C ASN A 69 -12.89 1.28 24.08
N GLY A 70 -12.03 1.75 23.19
CA GLY A 70 -10.64 2.10 23.55
C GLY A 70 -9.67 0.92 23.55
N VAL A 71 -10.06 -0.23 22.95
CA VAL A 71 -9.22 -1.42 22.90
C VAL A 71 -8.45 -1.46 21.57
N LYS A 72 -7.12 -1.53 21.65
CA LYS A 72 -6.25 -1.75 20.47
C LYS A 72 -6.40 -3.20 20.01
N ASN A 73 -7.27 -3.44 19.01
CA ASN A 73 -7.47 -4.78 18.45
C ASN A 73 -6.17 -5.30 17.78
N ALA A 74 -5.81 -6.55 18.06
CA ALA A 74 -4.56 -7.18 17.58
C ALA A 74 -4.49 -7.26 16.04
N ASN A 75 -5.62 -7.43 15.34
CA ASN A 75 -5.65 -7.45 13.88
C ASN A 75 -5.35 -6.07 13.26
N CYS A 76 -5.38 -5.00 14.04
CA CYS A 76 -5.04 -3.62 13.65
C CYS A 76 -3.61 -3.23 14.02
N ALA A 77 -2.77 -4.17 14.48
CA ALA A 77 -1.42 -3.90 15.00
C ALA A 77 -0.53 -3.07 14.07
N LYS A 78 -0.66 -3.24 12.75
CA LYS A 78 0.11 -2.47 11.77
C LYS A 78 -0.17 -0.96 11.85
N CYS A 79 -1.42 -0.55 12.11
CA CYS A 79 -1.75 0.87 12.28
C CYS A 79 -1.18 1.43 13.59
N TRP A 80 -1.22 0.67 14.67
CA TRP A 80 -0.64 1.11 15.94
C TRP A 80 0.87 1.30 15.84
N ILE A 81 1.58 0.38 15.15
CA ILE A 81 3.01 0.51 14.86
C ILE A 81 3.30 1.74 13.98
N ASP A 82 2.50 1.97 12.94
CA ASP A 82 2.67 3.14 12.08
C ASP A 82 2.49 4.45 12.88
N GLU A 83 1.48 4.53 13.75
CA GLU A 83 1.22 5.70 14.60
C GLU A 83 2.33 5.96 15.60
N ASP A 84 2.84 4.92 16.25
CA ASP A 84 3.96 5.03 17.19
C ASP A 84 5.23 5.54 16.47
N ASN A 85 5.43 5.17 15.19
CA ASN A 85 6.60 5.55 14.40
C ASN A 85 6.47 6.92 13.74
N SER A 86 5.32 7.24 13.13
CA SER A 86 5.15 8.41 12.28
C SER A 86 4.12 9.42 12.79
N GLY A 87 3.31 9.05 13.77
CA GLY A 87 2.15 9.84 14.20
C GLY A 87 0.98 9.76 13.20
N ASP A 88 1.09 8.96 12.13
CA ASP A 88 0.04 8.75 11.14
C ASP A 88 -0.12 7.26 10.78
N SER A 89 -1.30 6.89 10.24
CA SER A 89 -1.62 5.52 9.86
C SER A 89 -2.77 5.47 8.86
N LEU A 90 -2.98 4.29 8.24
CA LEU A 90 -4.17 4.08 7.40
C LEU A 90 -5.48 4.33 8.18
N ARG A 91 -5.53 4.01 9.48
CA ARG A 91 -6.66 4.30 10.37
C ARG A 91 -6.96 5.80 10.42
N LEU A 92 -5.95 6.60 10.71
CA LEU A 92 -6.10 8.07 10.81
C LEU A 92 -6.42 8.68 9.44
N ILE A 93 -5.80 8.22 8.38
CA ILE A 93 -6.11 8.63 6.99
C ILE A 93 -7.57 8.31 6.67
N SER A 94 -8.04 7.08 6.95
CA SER A 94 -9.43 6.68 6.70
C SER A 94 -10.43 7.55 7.48
N ASN A 95 -10.12 7.86 8.75
CA ASN A 95 -10.96 8.75 9.55
C ASN A 95 -11.02 10.17 8.99
N ARG A 96 -9.91 10.68 8.43
CA ARG A 96 -9.85 12.01 7.80
C ARG A 96 -10.54 12.06 6.43
N THR A 97 -10.43 11.03 5.62
CA THR A 97 -10.98 10.99 4.25
C THR A 97 -12.44 10.53 4.26
N ILE A 98 -12.67 9.28 4.65
CA ILE A 98 -14.02 8.70 4.65
C ILE A 98 -14.89 9.31 5.75
N GLY A 99 -14.33 9.52 6.95
CA GLY A 99 -15.07 10.03 8.10
C GLY A 99 -15.63 11.44 7.89
N LYS A 100 -14.95 12.31 7.16
CA LYS A 100 -15.44 13.66 6.82
C LYS A 100 -16.66 13.64 5.89
N GLU A 101 -16.71 12.70 4.97
CA GLU A 101 -17.79 12.58 3.98
C GLU A 101 -19.09 11.99 4.58
N ILE A 102 -19.04 11.44 5.81
CA ILE A 102 -20.12 10.63 6.38
C ILE A 102 -20.56 11.08 7.80
N ASN A 103 -20.37 12.33 8.17
CA ASN A 103 -20.56 12.84 9.54
C ASN A 103 -21.90 12.46 10.23
N ALA A 104 -23.06 12.71 9.63
CA ALA A 104 -24.34 12.40 10.26
C ALA A 104 -24.77 10.91 10.11
N PRO A 105 -24.61 10.28 8.92
CA PRO A 105 -24.87 8.85 8.75
C PRO A 105 -23.92 7.93 9.57
N LEU A 106 -22.77 8.41 10.00
CA LEU A 106 -21.80 7.62 10.77
C LEU A 106 -22.38 7.04 12.05
N LEU A 107 -23.12 7.85 12.82
CA LEU A 107 -23.72 7.38 14.09
C LEU A 107 -24.76 6.30 13.88
N GLU A 108 -25.60 6.42 12.85
CA GLU A 108 -26.58 5.41 12.52
C GLU A 108 -25.87 4.11 12.05
N GLN A 109 -24.83 4.23 11.22
CA GLN A 109 -24.06 3.10 10.76
C GLN A 109 -23.28 2.41 11.89
N ILE A 110 -22.82 3.14 12.89
CA ILE A 110 -22.17 2.57 14.09
C ILE A 110 -23.16 1.72 14.89
N LYS A 111 -24.40 2.20 15.06
CA LYS A 111 -25.46 1.51 15.83
C LYS A 111 -26.03 0.32 15.06
N ASN A 112 -26.29 0.49 13.77
CA ASN A 112 -26.93 -0.45 12.87
C ASN A 112 -26.11 -0.62 11.59
N PRO A 113 -25.01 -1.40 11.60
CA PRO A 113 -24.16 -1.56 10.45
C PRO A 113 -24.92 -2.12 9.25
N LYS A 114 -24.89 -1.42 8.11
CA LYS A 114 -25.52 -1.85 6.85
C LYS A 114 -24.47 -1.93 5.75
N LEU A 115 -24.40 -3.08 5.09
CA LEU A 115 -23.47 -3.31 3.99
C LEU A 115 -23.69 -2.30 2.83
N SER A 116 -24.93 -1.88 2.60
CA SER A 116 -25.25 -0.86 1.59
C SER A 116 -24.58 0.51 1.81
N ASN A 117 -23.99 0.72 2.99
CA ASN A 117 -23.28 1.94 3.33
C ASN A 117 -21.75 1.84 3.13
N ILE A 118 -21.25 0.71 2.61
CA ILE A 118 -19.84 0.64 2.19
C ILE A 118 -19.61 1.68 1.09
N LYS A 119 -18.54 2.47 1.27
CA LYS A 119 -18.20 3.62 0.43
C LYS A 119 -16.76 3.60 -0.09
N SER A 120 -15.89 2.84 0.55
CA SER A 120 -14.46 2.75 0.21
C SER A 120 -14.09 1.33 -0.15
N PHE A 121 -13.44 1.17 -1.29
CA PHE A 121 -13.02 -0.10 -1.84
C PHE A 121 -11.53 -0.06 -2.16
N ASP A 122 -10.72 -0.94 -1.53
CA ASP A 122 -9.31 -1.16 -1.85
C ASP A 122 -9.20 -2.52 -2.57
N LEU A 123 -8.97 -2.48 -3.87
CA LEU A 123 -9.11 -3.64 -4.76
C LEU A 123 -7.75 -4.08 -5.29
N THR A 124 -7.35 -5.30 -4.94
CA THR A 124 -6.20 -5.98 -5.52
C THR A 124 -6.71 -7.01 -6.53
N LEU A 125 -6.84 -6.61 -7.80
CA LEU A 125 -7.52 -7.38 -8.83
C LEU A 125 -6.60 -8.43 -9.47
N GLY A 126 -6.23 -9.45 -8.69
CA GLY A 126 -5.30 -10.50 -9.11
C GLY A 126 -3.83 -10.08 -8.96
N ASN A 127 -2.94 -10.80 -9.65
CA ASN A 127 -1.49 -10.61 -9.52
C ASN A 127 -0.77 -10.24 -10.82
N ILE A 128 -1.48 -9.82 -11.88
CA ILE A 128 -0.83 -9.42 -13.14
C ILE A 128 0.12 -8.27 -12.88
N CYS A 129 1.41 -8.50 -13.09
CA CYS A 129 2.48 -7.52 -12.94
C CYS A 129 3.61 -7.84 -13.91
N ASN A 130 4.22 -6.81 -14.47
CA ASN A 130 5.35 -6.94 -15.41
C ASN A 130 6.71 -6.83 -14.72
N LEU A 131 6.77 -6.66 -13.39
CA LEU A 131 8.02 -6.59 -12.62
C LEU A 131 8.20 -7.79 -11.69
N LYS A 132 9.46 -8.01 -11.27
CA LYS A 132 9.88 -9.00 -10.29
C LYS A 132 10.64 -8.32 -9.15
N CYS A 133 9.96 -7.41 -8.43
CA CYS A 133 10.60 -6.63 -7.36
C CYS A 133 11.14 -7.52 -6.24
N VAL A 134 12.33 -7.18 -5.72
CA VAL A 134 13.04 -7.98 -4.71
C VAL A 134 12.22 -8.16 -3.43
N MET A 135 11.53 -7.11 -2.98
CA MET A 135 10.70 -7.13 -1.76
C MET A 135 9.29 -7.67 -1.96
N CYS A 136 8.89 -7.98 -3.19
CA CYS A 136 7.53 -8.40 -3.50
C CYS A 136 7.27 -9.86 -3.11
N SER A 137 6.00 -10.27 -3.20
CA SER A 137 5.61 -11.67 -3.05
C SER A 137 4.96 -12.21 -4.32
N PRO A 138 5.02 -13.54 -4.55
CA PRO A 138 4.41 -14.19 -5.72
C PRO A 138 2.89 -13.94 -5.84
N GLU A 139 2.21 -13.70 -4.72
CA GLU A 139 0.77 -13.37 -4.72
C GLU A 139 0.46 -12.00 -5.34
N LEU A 140 1.45 -11.12 -5.47
CA LEU A 140 1.30 -9.76 -6.01
C LEU A 140 2.04 -9.56 -7.34
N SER A 141 2.70 -10.59 -7.88
CA SER A 141 3.37 -10.48 -9.19
C SER A 141 3.39 -11.82 -9.91
N SER A 142 2.70 -11.88 -11.06
CA SER A 142 2.69 -13.05 -11.94
C SER A 142 4.09 -13.37 -12.50
N GLN A 143 4.92 -12.36 -12.76
CA GLN A 143 6.29 -12.55 -13.21
C GLN A 143 7.18 -13.14 -12.12
N LEU A 144 7.03 -12.65 -10.87
CA LEU A 144 7.75 -13.22 -9.73
C LEU A 144 7.26 -14.64 -9.42
N LEU A 145 5.95 -14.90 -9.52
CA LEU A 145 5.38 -16.24 -9.35
C LEU A 145 5.98 -17.22 -10.34
N ALA A 146 6.05 -16.84 -11.62
CA ALA A 146 6.66 -17.67 -12.65
C ALA A 146 8.15 -17.93 -12.36
N GLU A 147 8.92 -16.91 -11.98
CA GLU A 147 10.34 -17.02 -11.62
C GLU A 147 10.55 -17.96 -10.42
N VAL A 148 9.76 -17.81 -9.37
CA VAL A 148 9.85 -18.65 -8.15
C VAL A 148 9.47 -20.10 -8.44
N ASN A 149 8.44 -20.33 -9.26
CA ASN A 149 7.97 -21.69 -9.55
C ASN A 149 9.01 -22.56 -10.28
N ILE A 150 9.88 -21.96 -11.09
CA ILE A 150 10.95 -22.70 -11.81
C ILE A 150 12.27 -22.75 -11.06
N ASN A 151 12.43 -22.00 -9.94
CA ASN A 151 13.69 -21.91 -9.20
C ASN A 151 13.53 -22.44 -7.77
N GLN A 152 13.97 -23.66 -7.54
CA GLN A 152 13.84 -24.33 -6.24
C GLN A 152 14.55 -23.58 -5.10
N GLU A 153 15.68 -22.93 -5.37
CA GLU A 153 16.40 -22.13 -4.38
C GLU A 153 15.56 -20.92 -3.93
N LEU A 154 14.89 -20.22 -4.87
CA LEU A 154 14.02 -19.10 -4.56
C LEU A 154 12.78 -19.50 -3.76
N LYS A 155 12.19 -20.67 -4.01
CA LYS A 155 11.03 -21.17 -3.24
C LYS A 155 11.28 -21.18 -1.73
N THR A 156 12.52 -21.39 -1.28
CA THR A 156 12.87 -21.46 0.14
C THR A 156 12.66 -20.13 0.90
N PHE A 157 12.55 -19.01 0.18
CA PHE A 157 12.30 -17.69 0.77
C PHE A 157 10.83 -17.35 0.92
N TYR A 158 9.93 -18.13 0.29
CA TYR A 158 8.49 -17.92 0.32
C TYR A 158 7.80 -19.06 1.05
N ASN A 159 6.94 -18.72 2.01
CA ASN A 159 6.34 -19.71 2.93
C ASN A 159 5.10 -20.40 2.36
N LYS A 160 4.62 -20.00 1.19
CA LYS A 160 3.41 -20.53 0.56
C LYS A 160 3.67 -20.74 -0.93
N GLU A 161 3.20 -21.86 -1.44
CA GLU A 161 3.09 -22.10 -2.86
C GLU A 161 1.78 -21.50 -3.37
N TYR A 162 1.84 -20.86 -4.53
CA TYR A 162 0.70 -20.26 -5.21
C TYR A 162 0.56 -20.84 -6.61
N ARG A 163 -0.69 -20.95 -7.07
CA ARG A 163 -1.02 -21.28 -8.46
C ARG A 163 -1.64 -20.07 -9.13
N GLN A 164 -1.41 -19.89 -10.42
CA GLN A 164 -1.89 -18.70 -11.15
C GLN A 164 -3.42 -18.60 -11.13
N GLU A 165 -4.12 -19.74 -11.16
CA GLU A 165 -5.59 -19.79 -11.15
C GLU A 165 -6.21 -19.15 -9.92
N GLU A 166 -5.50 -19.10 -8.79
CA GLU A 166 -5.96 -18.45 -7.56
C GLU A 166 -6.20 -16.93 -7.75
N PHE A 167 -5.60 -16.33 -8.79
CA PHE A 167 -5.63 -14.89 -9.06
C PHE A 167 -6.52 -14.51 -10.25
N ASP A 168 -7.21 -15.46 -10.87
CA ASP A 168 -8.05 -15.24 -12.06
C ASP A 168 -9.51 -14.84 -11.74
N TRP A 169 -9.88 -14.82 -10.47
CA TRP A 169 -11.23 -14.50 -10.00
C TRP A 169 -11.81 -13.16 -10.52
N PRO A 170 -11.02 -12.08 -10.79
CA PRO A 170 -11.60 -10.83 -11.28
C PRO A 170 -12.22 -10.94 -12.67
N LYS A 171 -11.95 -12.02 -13.41
CA LYS A 171 -12.55 -12.31 -14.73
C LYS A 171 -13.96 -12.91 -14.63
N SER A 172 -14.40 -13.29 -13.43
CA SER A 172 -15.66 -14.00 -13.23
C SER A 172 -16.89 -13.11 -13.35
N GLU A 173 -18.02 -13.68 -13.82
CA GLU A 173 -19.30 -13.01 -13.84
C GLU A 173 -19.78 -12.59 -12.45
N ASP A 174 -19.43 -13.38 -11.42
CA ASP A 174 -19.72 -13.07 -10.01
C ASP A 174 -19.06 -11.75 -9.58
N PHE A 175 -17.81 -11.51 -10.00
CA PHE A 175 -17.14 -10.26 -9.68
C PHE A 175 -17.73 -9.07 -10.45
N VAL A 176 -18.14 -9.28 -11.69
CA VAL A 176 -18.89 -8.29 -12.49
C VAL A 176 -20.20 -7.91 -11.78
N ALA A 177 -20.96 -8.90 -11.32
CA ALA A 177 -22.21 -8.67 -10.57
C ALA A 177 -21.92 -7.92 -9.25
N TRP A 178 -20.86 -8.30 -8.54
CA TRP A 178 -20.41 -7.64 -7.33
C TRP A 178 -20.07 -6.14 -7.58
N CYS A 179 -19.34 -5.84 -8.64
CA CYS A 179 -19.03 -4.46 -9.03
C CYS A 179 -20.30 -3.64 -9.30
N ASN A 180 -21.24 -4.20 -10.04
CA ASN A 180 -22.52 -3.52 -10.37
C ASN A 180 -23.35 -3.23 -9.10
N GLN A 181 -23.25 -4.09 -8.09
CA GLN A 181 -24.03 -3.93 -6.85
C GLN A 181 -23.42 -2.89 -5.91
N TYR A 182 -22.07 -2.86 -5.75
CA TYR A 182 -21.43 -2.09 -4.68
C TYR A 182 -20.76 -0.80 -5.14
N LEU A 183 -20.14 -0.77 -6.32
CA LEU A 183 -19.36 0.39 -6.78
C LEU A 183 -20.19 1.64 -7.15
N PRO A 184 -21.48 1.57 -7.54
CA PRO A 184 -22.26 2.76 -7.87
C PRO A 184 -22.42 3.79 -6.73
N LYS A 185 -22.06 3.43 -5.49
CA LYS A 185 -22.10 4.33 -4.33
C LYS A 185 -20.73 4.65 -3.74
N ALA A 186 -19.66 4.25 -4.42
CA ALA A 186 -18.30 4.45 -3.94
C ALA A 186 -17.91 5.94 -3.90
N ILE A 187 -17.26 6.35 -2.81
CA ILE A 187 -16.63 7.67 -2.67
C ILE A 187 -15.10 7.58 -2.73
N HIS A 188 -14.56 6.37 -2.58
CA HIS A 188 -13.14 6.09 -2.71
C HIS A 188 -12.94 4.69 -3.28
N ILE A 189 -12.19 4.59 -4.37
CA ILE A 189 -11.77 3.32 -4.95
C ILE A 189 -10.27 3.36 -5.15
N LYS A 190 -9.59 2.37 -4.58
CA LYS A 190 -8.15 2.23 -4.72
C LYS A 190 -7.81 0.92 -5.42
N PHE A 191 -6.93 1.00 -6.39
CA PHE A 191 -6.37 -0.14 -7.10
C PHE A 191 -4.91 -0.34 -6.69
N THR A 192 -4.61 -1.57 -6.23
CA THR A 192 -3.28 -2.00 -5.81
C THR A 192 -3.02 -3.43 -6.26
N GLY A 193 -1.87 -3.99 -5.88
CA GLY A 193 -1.47 -5.36 -6.21
C GLY A 193 -1.21 -5.54 -7.69
N GLY A 194 -0.40 -6.49 -8.13
CA GLY A 194 0.05 -6.53 -9.50
C GLY A 194 0.52 -5.15 -10.00
N GLU A 195 0.17 -4.80 -11.23
CA GLU A 195 0.33 -3.45 -11.77
C GLU A 195 -1.00 -2.95 -12.34
N PRO A 196 -1.67 -1.98 -11.68
CA PRO A 196 -2.99 -1.52 -12.11
C PRO A 196 -3.05 -0.98 -13.54
N PHE A 197 -1.98 -0.36 -14.04
CA PHE A 197 -1.99 0.24 -15.37
C PHE A 197 -1.89 -0.78 -16.53
N ILE A 198 -1.60 -2.06 -16.21
CA ILE A 198 -1.61 -3.15 -17.21
C ILE A 198 -2.72 -4.19 -16.97
N ILE A 199 -3.46 -4.11 -15.85
CA ILE A 199 -4.57 -5.04 -15.58
C ILE A 199 -5.76 -4.68 -16.48
N PRO A 200 -6.17 -5.57 -17.42
CA PRO A 200 -7.10 -5.19 -18.49
C PRO A 200 -8.50 -4.84 -17.99
N TRP A 201 -8.99 -5.46 -16.93
CA TRP A 201 -10.36 -5.26 -16.40
C TRP A 201 -10.53 -4.06 -15.46
N ILE A 202 -9.48 -3.33 -15.13
CA ILE A 202 -9.61 -2.10 -14.32
C ILE A 202 -10.46 -1.05 -15.04
N GLN A 203 -10.28 -0.90 -16.35
CA GLN A 203 -11.11 0.00 -17.17
C GLN A 203 -12.60 -0.35 -17.04
N ASP A 204 -12.94 -1.64 -17.19
CA ASP A 204 -14.32 -2.11 -17.07
C ASP A 204 -14.92 -1.85 -15.68
N VAL A 205 -14.12 -2.02 -14.63
CA VAL A 205 -14.53 -1.70 -13.25
C VAL A 205 -14.84 -0.21 -13.09
N ILE A 206 -14.00 0.66 -13.64
CA ILE A 206 -14.16 2.12 -13.57
C ILE A 206 -15.41 2.57 -14.38
N GLU A 207 -15.68 1.95 -15.51
CA GLU A 207 -16.84 2.25 -16.35
C GLU A 207 -18.17 1.93 -15.69
N ARG A 208 -18.21 0.97 -14.75
CA ARG A 208 -19.41 0.61 -13.96
C ARG A 208 -19.80 1.66 -12.94
N ILE A 209 -18.94 2.64 -12.65
CA ILE A 209 -19.26 3.74 -11.75
C ILE A 209 -20.05 4.79 -12.54
N PRO A 210 -21.27 5.15 -12.14
CA PRO A 210 -22.04 6.20 -12.81
C PRO A 210 -21.27 7.54 -12.84
N ASP A 211 -21.37 8.31 -13.92
CA ASP A 211 -20.67 9.59 -14.06
C ASP A 211 -21.04 10.60 -12.96
N SER A 212 -22.29 10.58 -12.51
CA SER A 212 -22.74 11.39 -11.36
C SER A 212 -22.02 11.01 -10.05
N GLN A 213 -21.61 9.74 -9.91
CA GLN A 213 -20.86 9.25 -8.75
C GLN A 213 -19.36 9.47 -8.91
N LYS A 214 -18.79 9.37 -10.11
CA LYS A 214 -17.38 9.69 -10.38
C LYS A 214 -17.01 11.07 -9.85
N LYS A 215 -17.86 12.08 -10.05
CA LYS A 215 -17.70 13.46 -9.54
C LYS A 215 -17.62 13.56 -7.99
N LYS A 216 -17.98 12.50 -7.28
CA LYS A 216 -17.93 12.42 -5.81
C LYS A 216 -16.86 11.42 -5.33
N CYS A 217 -16.26 10.70 -6.25
CA CYS A 217 -15.35 9.58 -5.96
C CYS A 217 -13.89 9.98 -6.11
N ILE A 218 -13.07 9.59 -5.15
CA ILE A 218 -11.60 9.62 -5.25
C ILE A 218 -11.16 8.32 -5.89
N LEU A 219 -10.43 8.40 -6.98
CA LEU A 219 -9.79 7.27 -7.65
C LEU A 219 -8.32 7.23 -7.27
N HIS A 220 -7.84 6.11 -6.73
CA HIS A 220 -6.48 5.99 -6.23
C HIS A 220 -5.76 4.79 -6.85
N PHE A 221 -4.58 5.03 -7.43
CA PHE A 221 -3.70 3.99 -7.96
C PHE A 221 -2.39 3.91 -7.16
N THR A 222 -1.96 2.68 -6.85
CA THR A 222 -0.56 2.42 -6.47
C THR A 222 0.08 1.66 -7.62
N THR A 223 1.01 2.30 -8.33
CA THR A 223 1.56 1.82 -9.60
C THR A 223 3.08 1.77 -9.58
N ASN A 224 3.66 0.87 -10.37
CA ASN A 224 5.08 0.88 -10.69
C ASN A 224 5.43 1.89 -11.80
N LEU A 225 4.42 2.39 -12.48
CA LEU A 225 4.51 3.39 -13.55
C LEU A 225 5.45 2.99 -14.71
N THR A 226 5.53 1.69 -15.02
CA THR A 226 6.26 1.23 -16.23
C THR A 226 5.56 1.56 -17.52
N VAL A 227 4.26 1.84 -17.45
CA VAL A 227 3.38 2.15 -18.58
C VAL A 227 2.47 3.32 -18.23
N LEU A 228 2.28 4.24 -19.18
CA LEU A 228 1.20 5.23 -19.13
C LEU A 228 -0.02 4.68 -19.87
N ASN A 229 -1.07 4.37 -19.13
CA ASN A 229 -2.32 3.88 -19.73
C ASN A 229 -3.21 5.06 -20.12
N HIS A 230 -3.06 5.57 -21.34
CA HIS A 230 -3.80 6.74 -21.83
C HIS A 230 -5.31 6.59 -21.71
N LYS A 231 -5.88 5.39 -21.93
CA LYS A 231 -7.32 5.15 -21.77
C LYS A 231 -7.81 5.40 -20.33
N LEU A 232 -6.98 5.08 -19.33
CA LEU A 232 -7.29 5.41 -17.93
C LEU A 232 -7.18 6.91 -17.69
N PHE A 233 -6.17 7.56 -18.24
CA PHE A 233 -5.96 9.02 -18.08
C PHE A 233 -7.13 9.82 -18.69
N ASP A 234 -7.69 9.39 -19.81
CA ASP A 234 -8.85 10.04 -20.48
C ASP A 234 -10.08 10.15 -19.57
N CYS A 235 -10.22 9.30 -18.56
CA CYS A 235 -11.35 9.34 -17.64
C CYS A 235 -11.07 10.10 -16.33
N PHE A 236 -9.84 10.54 -16.07
CA PHE A 236 -9.47 11.13 -14.78
C PHE A 236 -10.21 12.43 -14.47
N ASN A 237 -10.46 13.28 -15.47
CA ASN A 237 -11.23 14.52 -15.34
C ASN A 237 -12.68 14.31 -14.88
N LYS A 238 -13.21 13.09 -14.96
CA LYS A 238 -14.56 12.75 -14.50
C LYS A 238 -14.64 12.54 -12.98
N PHE A 239 -13.50 12.32 -12.32
CA PHE A 239 -13.44 12.02 -10.88
C PHE A 239 -13.28 13.29 -10.04
N LYS A 240 -13.71 13.21 -8.77
CA LYS A 240 -13.48 14.29 -7.79
C LYS A 240 -11.98 14.58 -7.65
N GLU A 241 -11.20 13.54 -7.44
CA GLU A 241 -9.75 13.56 -7.33
C GLU A 241 -9.18 12.24 -7.85
N VAL A 242 -7.98 12.27 -8.39
CA VAL A 242 -7.21 11.07 -8.76
C VAL A 242 -5.86 11.11 -8.06
N TRP A 243 -5.58 10.09 -7.27
CA TRP A 243 -4.31 9.95 -6.55
C TRP A 243 -3.44 8.90 -7.22
N ILE A 244 -2.26 9.28 -7.66
CA ILE A 244 -1.27 8.37 -8.24
C ILE A 244 -0.10 8.26 -7.27
N SER A 245 0.02 7.09 -6.63
CA SER A 245 1.12 6.75 -5.73
C SER A 245 2.13 5.90 -6.48
N VAL A 246 3.23 6.51 -6.89
CA VAL A 246 4.29 5.85 -7.66
C VAL A 246 5.24 5.13 -6.72
N SER A 247 5.46 3.85 -6.95
CA SER A 247 6.33 3.02 -6.14
C SER A 247 7.79 3.16 -6.57
N VAL A 248 8.65 3.67 -5.69
CA VAL A 248 10.08 3.93 -5.97
C VAL A 248 10.96 3.39 -4.85
N GLU A 249 12.00 2.63 -5.22
CA GLU A 249 12.93 2.02 -4.27
C GLU A 249 14.38 2.43 -4.59
N GLY A 250 14.78 3.60 -4.08
CA GLY A 250 16.10 4.18 -4.37
C GLY A 250 16.15 4.96 -5.69
N SER A 251 17.34 5.31 -6.15
CA SER A 251 17.60 6.03 -7.40
C SER A 251 18.44 5.19 -8.38
N GLY A 252 18.32 5.47 -9.67
CA GLY A 252 19.13 4.86 -10.73
C GLY A 252 19.19 3.34 -10.65
N LYS A 253 20.40 2.79 -10.66
CA LYS A 253 20.66 1.34 -10.63
C LYS A 253 20.09 0.63 -9.40
N THR A 254 20.01 1.31 -8.24
CA THR A 254 19.38 0.73 -7.04
C THR A 254 17.90 0.49 -7.27
N HIS A 255 17.20 1.43 -7.88
CA HIS A 255 15.81 1.25 -8.27
C HIS A 255 15.64 0.10 -9.25
N GLU A 256 16.44 0.06 -10.31
CA GLU A 256 16.38 -0.98 -11.35
C GLU A 256 16.66 -2.39 -10.82
N TYR A 257 17.59 -2.51 -9.87
CA TYR A 257 17.88 -3.77 -9.20
C TYR A 257 16.70 -4.23 -8.33
N LEU A 258 16.19 -3.33 -7.47
CA LEU A 258 15.13 -3.67 -6.52
C LEU A 258 13.78 -3.86 -7.19
N ARG A 259 13.51 -3.11 -8.25
CA ARG A 259 12.33 -3.24 -9.09
C ARG A 259 12.67 -3.88 -10.43
N PHE A 260 13.25 -5.07 -10.36
CA PHE A 260 13.78 -5.80 -11.50
C PHE A 260 12.79 -5.89 -12.67
N GLY A 261 13.22 -5.36 -13.81
CA GLY A 261 12.42 -5.19 -15.02
C GLY A 261 11.94 -3.76 -15.26
N HIS A 262 12.28 -2.81 -14.37
CA HIS A 262 12.00 -1.38 -14.54
C HIS A 262 13.25 -0.59 -14.91
N SER A 263 13.12 0.44 -15.77
CA SER A 263 14.15 1.42 -16.05
C SER A 263 13.91 2.70 -15.25
N TRP A 264 14.97 3.25 -14.67
CA TRP A 264 14.92 4.54 -13.96
C TRP A 264 14.57 5.69 -14.89
N ASP A 265 15.12 5.69 -16.11
CA ASP A 265 14.86 6.73 -17.11
C ASP A 265 13.40 6.73 -17.55
N VAL A 266 12.82 5.54 -17.80
CA VAL A 266 11.39 5.40 -18.12
C VAL A 266 10.51 5.90 -16.98
N LEU A 267 10.84 5.55 -15.72
CA LEU A 267 10.12 6.02 -14.56
C LEU A 267 10.10 7.54 -14.47
N THR A 268 11.29 8.17 -14.59
CA THR A 268 11.43 9.62 -14.42
C THR A 268 10.80 10.40 -15.56
N ASP A 269 10.81 9.85 -16.78
CA ASP A 269 10.13 10.40 -17.95
C ASP A 269 8.60 10.33 -17.78
N HIS A 270 8.06 9.19 -17.36
CA HIS A 270 6.63 9.04 -17.09
C HIS A 270 6.14 9.96 -15.94
N ILE A 271 6.96 10.15 -14.90
CA ILE A 271 6.66 11.12 -13.83
C ILE A 271 6.58 12.53 -14.42
N ALA A 272 7.55 12.93 -15.27
CA ALA A 272 7.54 14.23 -15.90
C ALA A 272 6.32 14.43 -16.79
N GLN A 273 5.97 13.42 -17.61
CA GLN A 273 4.78 13.48 -18.46
C GLN A 273 3.49 13.68 -17.63
N ILE A 274 3.34 13.00 -16.48
CA ILE A 274 2.17 13.21 -15.59
C ILE A 274 2.18 14.63 -15.00
N GLN A 275 3.36 15.16 -14.60
CA GLN A 275 3.47 16.52 -14.08
C GLN A 275 3.12 17.58 -15.11
N ASP A 276 3.39 17.31 -16.39
CA ASP A 276 3.09 18.20 -17.52
C ASP A 276 1.61 18.12 -17.97
N MET A 277 0.87 17.08 -17.52
CA MET A 277 -0.56 16.99 -17.78
C MET A 277 -1.31 18.09 -17.01
N THR A 278 -2.11 18.90 -17.71
CA THR A 278 -2.96 19.94 -17.14
C THR A 278 -4.23 19.36 -16.52
N LEU A 279 -4.09 18.51 -15.50
CA LEU A 279 -5.18 17.85 -14.78
C LEU A 279 -5.16 18.32 -13.31
N ASP A 280 -5.95 19.35 -13.00
CA ASP A 280 -5.99 19.99 -11.67
C ASP A 280 -6.44 19.05 -10.55
N ASN A 281 -7.12 17.97 -10.88
CA ASN A 281 -7.63 16.98 -9.93
C ASN A 281 -6.70 15.77 -9.73
N VAL A 282 -5.50 15.75 -10.36
CA VAL A 282 -4.54 14.64 -10.22
C VAL A 282 -3.46 15.00 -9.20
N MET A 283 -3.31 14.16 -8.18
CA MET A 283 -2.25 14.26 -7.17
C MET A 283 -1.24 13.13 -7.36
N LEU A 284 0.00 13.51 -7.65
CA LEU A 284 1.13 12.59 -7.79
C LEU A 284 1.99 12.60 -6.53
N LYS A 285 2.30 11.41 -5.99
CA LYS A 285 3.21 11.24 -4.86
C LYS A 285 4.07 9.99 -5.02
N ILE A 286 5.17 9.93 -4.30
CA ILE A 286 6.08 8.80 -4.28
C ILE A 286 5.79 7.94 -3.06
N ASN A 287 5.63 6.64 -3.25
CA ASN A 287 5.63 5.65 -2.18
C ASN A 287 7.01 4.99 -2.13
N HIS A 288 7.66 5.03 -0.97
CA HIS A 288 8.94 4.36 -0.76
C HIS A 288 8.84 3.35 0.38
N VAL A 289 9.21 2.10 0.11
CA VAL A 289 9.31 1.07 1.15
C VAL A 289 10.68 1.18 1.82
N VAL A 290 10.68 1.58 3.09
CA VAL A 290 11.90 1.69 3.90
C VAL A 290 12.40 0.28 4.24
N GLN A 291 13.51 -0.11 3.63
CA GLN A 291 14.08 -1.46 3.67
C GLN A 291 15.61 -1.44 3.58
N SER A 292 16.24 -2.50 4.04
CA SER A 292 17.71 -2.56 4.10
C SER A 292 18.39 -2.48 2.73
N PRO A 293 17.91 -3.12 1.63
CA PRO A 293 18.61 -3.04 0.36
C PRO A 293 18.61 -1.65 -0.30
N SER A 294 17.60 -0.81 -0.03
CA SER A 294 17.55 0.56 -0.60
C SER A 294 18.16 1.63 0.31
N TYR A 295 18.58 1.27 1.52
CA TYR A 295 18.76 2.23 2.60
C TYR A 295 19.76 3.36 2.30
N GLN A 296 20.89 3.07 1.68
CA GLN A 296 21.89 4.10 1.31
C GLN A 296 21.44 5.01 0.16
N SER A 297 20.60 4.49 -0.73
CA SER A 297 20.07 5.26 -1.87
C SER A 297 18.92 6.20 -1.48
N ILE A 298 18.44 6.16 -0.23
CA ILE A 298 17.35 7.01 0.25
C ILE A 298 17.70 8.50 0.11
N ILE A 299 18.94 8.89 0.39
CA ILE A 299 19.36 10.30 0.36
C ILE A 299 19.29 10.85 -1.05
N GLU A 300 19.95 10.17 -2.00
CA GLU A 300 19.99 10.57 -3.41
C GLU A 300 18.59 10.58 -4.04
N MET A 301 17.77 9.57 -3.74
CA MET A 301 16.37 9.51 -4.15
C MET A 301 15.59 10.71 -3.59
N THR A 302 15.78 11.04 -2.31
CA THR A 302 15.08 12.15 -1.66
C THR A 302 15.46 13.49 -2.31
N GLU A 303 16.74 13.73 -2.52
CA GLU A 303 17.23 14.94 -3.21
C GLU A 303 16.69 15.07 -4.64
N PHE A 304 16.56 13.94 -5.36
CA PHE A 304 15.96 13.92 -6.69
C PHE A 304 14.50 14.39 -6.65
N PHE A 305 13.69 13.84 -5.75
CA PHE A 305 12.27 14.21 -5.63
C PHE A 305 12.04 15.56 -4.96
N ASP A 306 12.97 16.04 -4.15
CA ASP A 306 12.96 17.43 -3.65
C ASP A 306 13.02 18.45 -4.79
N ARG A 307 13.91 18.23 -5.76
CA ARG A 307 14.00 19.09 -6.96
C ARG A 307 12.72 19.08 -7.79
N LYS A 308 12.02 17.95 -7.82
CA LYS A 308 10.73 17.79 -8.53
C LYS A 308 9.52 18.24 -7.71
N LYS A 309 9.69 18.66 -6.45
CA LYS A 309 8.60 19.00 -5.52
C LYS A 309 7.57 17.90 -5.32
N LEU A 310 7.99 16.63 -5.38
CA LEU A 310 7.13 15.47 -5.13
C LEU A 310 7.31 14.93 -3.71
N THR A 311 6.20 14.78 -3.00
CA THR A 311 6.20 14.26 -1.63
C THR A 311 6.49 12.76 -1.63
N ILE A 312 7.41 12.33 -0.76
CA ILE A 312 7.69 10.92 -0.50
C ILE A 312 6.92 10.47 0.72
N HIS A 313 6.11 9.42 0.54
CA HIS A 313 5.38 8.74 1.61
C HIS A 313 6.14 7.48 2.05
N PRO A 314 6.59 7.40 3.32
CA PRO A 314 7.29 6.22 3.82
C PRO A 314 6.33 5.07 4.10
N ILE A 315 6.76 3.86 3.76
CA ILE A 315 6.08 2.62 4.10
C ILE A 315 7.10 1.72 4.81
N LEU A 316 6.84 1.33 6.05
CA LEU A 316 7.68 0.32 6.71
C LEU A 316 7.43 -1.05 6.11
N LEU A 317 8.50 -1.74 5.75
CA LEU A 317 8.42 -3.10 5.23
C LEU A 317 7.89 -4.06 6.31
N SER A 318 6.74 -4.65 6.08
CA SER A 318 6.18 -5.66 6.99
C SER A 318 6.72 -7.09 6.73
N GLY A 319 7.18 -7.36 5.53
CA GLY A 319 7.79 -8.61 5.07
C GLY A 319 8.32 -8.48 3.65
N PRO A 320 9.31 -9.28 3.29
CA PRO A 320 10.00 -10.31 4.09
C PRO A 320 10.90 -9.72 5.19
N LYS A 321 10.90 -10.35 6.37
CA LYS A 321 11.61 -9.84 7.57
C LYS A 321 13.10 -9.58 7.35
N HIS A 322 13.76 -10.38 6.52
CA HIS A 322 15.20 -10.25 6.26
C HIS A 322 15.55 -9.05 5.35
N PHE A 323 14.58 -8.32 4.84
CA PHE A 323 14.78 -7.02 4.17
C PHE A 323 14.39 -5.83 5.06
N GLN A 324 13.94 -6.06 6.30
CA GLN A 324 13.70 -4.98 7.25
C GLN A 324 15.02 -4.35 7.73
N LEU A 325 14.94 -3.16 8.33
CA LEU A 325 16.12 -2.43 8.83
C LEU A 325 16.95 -3.20 9.88
N SER A 326 16.36 -4.22 10.52
CA SER A 326 17.08 -5.11 11.44
C SER A 326 18.16 -5.98 10.76
N SER A 327 18.17 -6.07 9.43
CA SER A 327 19.27 -6.72 8.69
C SER A 327 20.41 -5.76 8.32
N LEU A 328 20.29 -4.46 8.60
CA LEU A 328 21.37 -3.49 8.41
C LEU A 328 22.42 -3.61 9.51
N SER A 329 23.67 -3.32 9.15
CA SER A 329 24.74 -3.10 10.11
C SER A 329 24.51 -1.80 10.91
N GLU A 330 25.03 -1.74 12.12
CA GLU A 330 24.99 -0.52 12.92
C GLU A 330 25.78 0.63 12.25
N MET A 331 26.88 0.30 11.56
CA MET A 331 27.68 1.26 10.79
C MET A 331 26.86 1.91 9.66
N ALA A 332 26.08 1.12 8.91
CA ALA A 332 25.21 1.65 7.85
C ALA A 332 24.16 2.62 8.41
N LYS A 333 23.55 2.28 9.54
CA LYS A 333 22.59 3.16 10.21
C LYS A 333 23.26 4.45 10.70
N GLN A 334 24.41 4.38 11.34
CA GLN A 334 25.14 5.54 11.82
C GLN A 334 25.53 6.46 10.66
N ASN A 335 26.07 5.92 9.59
CA ASN A 335 26.41 6.66 8.36
C ASN A 335 25.20 7.45 7.81
N PHE A 336 24.02 6.82 7.75
CA PHE A 336 22.80 7.50 7.31
C PHE A 336 22.41 8.63 8.28
N LEU A 337 22.47 8.39 9.59
CA LEU A 337 22.14 9.38 10.61
C LEU A 337 23.07 10.61 10.52
N ASP A 338 24.37 10.39 10.29
CA ASP A 338 25.37 11.46 10.16
C ASP A 338 25.16 12.27 8.86
N ARG A 339 24.99 11.59 7.73
CA ARG A 339 24.76 12.24 6.42
C ARG A 339 23.45 13.02 6.35
N THR A 340 22.45 12.65 7.12
CA THR A 340 21.15 13.34 7.17
C THR A 340 21.02 14.30 8.35
N ALA A 341 22.07 14.53 9.12
CA ALA A 341 22.05 15.51 10.19
C ALA A 341 21.78 16.91 9.62
N GLY A 342 20.75 17.58 10.15
CA GLY A 342 20.38 18.91 9.68
C GLY A 342 19.69 18.97 8.30
N TYR A 343 19.29 17.82 7.73
CA TYR A 343 18.57 17.82 6.45
C TYR A 343 17.33 18.72 6.49
N ASN A 344 17.18 19.63 5.54
CA ASN A 344 16.11 20.61 5.49
C ASN A 344 15.49 20.77 4.08
N GLY A 345 15.47 19.70 3.28
CA GLY A 345 14.83 19.66 1.97
C GLY A 345 13.31 19.60 2.02
N PHE A 346 12.69 19.58 0.85
CA PHE A 346 11.23 19.48 0.70
C PHE A 346 10.64 18.25 1.41
N ASN A 347 11.34 17.11 1.36
CA ASN A 347 10.95 15.87 2.01
C ASN A 347 11.57 15.69 3.42
N LYS A 348 11.77 16.78 4.17
CA LYS A 348 12.32 16.73 5.55
C LYS A 348 11.58 15.73 6.44
N GLN A 349 10.26 15.69 6.39
CA GLN A 349 9.45 14.79 7.22
C GLN A 349 9.72 13.30 6.89
N PHE A 350 9.96 12.98 5.62
CA PHE A 350 10.36 11.64 5.21
C PHE A 350 11.72 11.24 5.81
N ILE A 351 12.71 12.10 5.71
CA ILE A 351 14.04 11.86 6.30
C ILE A 351 13.95 11.73 7.83
N GLU A 352 13.19 12.60 8.50
CA GLU A 352 12.97 12.51 9.95
C GLU A 352 12.33 11.19 10.36
N PHE A 353 11.34 10.71 9.58
CA PHE A 353 10.74 9.40 9.80
C PHE A 353 11.79 8.28 9.69
N VAL A 354 12.60 8.24 8.62
CA VAL A 354 13.64 7.21 8.45
C VAL A 354 14.66 7.28 9.58
N ARG A 355 15.08 8.49 9.99
CA ARG A 355 15.98 8.70 11.14
C ARG A 355 15.42 8.14 12.45
N LYS A 356 14.14 8.42 12.72
CA LYS A 356 13.43 7.94 13.91
C LYS A 356 13.40 6.41 13.94
N VAL A 357 12.89 5.77 12.89
CA VAL A 357 12.80 4.30 12.88
C VAL A 357 14.16 3.61 12.91
N SER A 358 15.20 4.23 12.36
CA SER A 358 16.57 3.70 12.41
C SER A 358 17.15 3.72 13.82
N ARG A 359 16.79 4.72 14.64
CA ARG A 359 17.26 4.81 16.05
C ARG A 359 16.49 3.90 17.00
N GLU A 360 15.16 3.86 16.85
CA GLU A 360 14.28 3.39 17.92
C GLU A 360 13.86 1.93 17.76
N HIS A 361 13.75 1.42 16.52
CA HIS A 361 13.02 0.17 16.29
C HIS A 361 13.83 -1.00 15.77
N PHE A 362 15.06 -0.82 15.32
CA PHE A 362 15.80 -1.89 14.67
C PHE A 362 17.24 -2.03 15.20
N LYS A 363 17.41 -3.00 16.10
CA LYS A 363 18.75 -3.53 16.41
C LYS A 363 19.15 -4.53 15.33
N GLN A 364 20.44 -4.57 14.98
CA GLN A 364 20.95 -5.54 14.02
C GLN A 364 20.68 -6.98 14.50
N ASN A 365 20.16 -7.78 13.56
CA ASN A 365 19.94 -9.21 13.74
C ASN A 365 20.77 -9.97 12.68
N LYS A 366 21.88 -10.55 13.10
CA LYS A 366 22.84 -11.25 12.22
C LYS A 366 22.18 -12.35 11.38
N THR A 367 21.27 -13.13 11.95
CA THR A 367 20.53 -14.18 11.21
C THR A 367 19.68 -13.59 10.07
N LEU A 368 19.06 -12.42 10.28
CA LEU A 368 18.34 -11.73 9.22
C LEU A 368 19.28 -11.14 8.18
N THR A 369 20.46 -10.63 8.59
CA THR A 369 21.49 -10.16 7.67
C THR A 369 21.98 -11.30 6.76
N GLU A 370 22.33 -12.46 7.32
CA GLU A 370 22.72 -13.65 6.55
C GLU A 370 21.63 -14.10 5.57
N LYS A 371 20.38 -14.13 6.04
CA LYS A 371 19.23 -14.47 5.17
C LYS A 371 19.01 -13.45 4.07
N CYS A 372 19.23 -12.16 4.33
CA CYS A 372 19.19 -11.09 3.35
C CYS A 372 20.21 -11.33 2.23
N VAL A 373 21.48 -11.49 2.60
CA VAL A 373 22.60 -11.76 1.67
C VAL A 373 22.33 -13.04 0.86
N LYS A 374 21.88 -14.10 1.51
CA LYS A 374 21.55 -15.37 0.83
C LYS A 374 20.45 -15.17 -0.21
N HIS A 375 19.38 -14.45 0.11
CA HIS A 375 18.28 -14.20 -0.82
C HIS A 375 18.74 -13.35 -2.02
N LEU A 376 19.46 -12.26 -1.78
CA LEU A 376 20.03 -11.42 -2.85
C LEU A 376 20.97 -12.22 -3.74
N THR A 377 21.87 -13.03 -3.17
CA THR A 377 22.76 -13.90 -3.94
C THR A 377 22.01 -14.91 -4.79
N SER A 378 20.90 -15.47 -4.29
CA SER A 378 20.06 -16.40 -5.09
C SER A 378 19.37 -15.69 -6.24
N LEU A 379 18.87 -14.45 -6.01
CA LEU A 379 18.31 -13.61 -7.07
C LEU A 379 19.35 -13.24 -8.13
N ASP A 380 20.57 -12.89 -7.71
CA ASP A 380 21.67 -12.54 -8.64
C ASP A 380 22.00 -13.68 -9.60
N LYS A 381 22.08 -14.92 -9.09
CA LYS A 381 22.30 -16.11 -9.92
C LYS A 381 21.21 -16.29 -10.98
N VAL A 382 19.95 -16.11 -10.58
CA VAL A 382 18.79 -16.29 -11.48
C VAL A 382 18.70 -15.16 -12.49
N ARG A 383 18.97 -13.93 -12.07
CA ARG A 383 18.78 -12.70 -12.86
C ARG A 383 20.04 -12.23 -13.58
N LYS A 384 21.18 -12.89 -13.35
CA LYS A 384 22.50 -12.57 -13.93
C LYS A 384 22.91 -11.12 -13.68
N ASN A 385 22.72 -10.66 -12.44
CA ASN A 385 23.15 -9.34 -11.95
C ASN A 385 23.88 -9.46 -10.60
N SER A 386 24.22 -8.36 -9.96
CA SER A 386 25.00 -8.38 -8.71
C SER A 386 24.46 -7.32 -7.73
N HIS A 387 24.00 -7.76 -6.56
CA HIS A 387 23.64 -6.85 -5.48
C HIS A 387 24.86 -6.08 -4.94
N LYS A 388 26.07 -6.64 -5.07
CA LYS A 388 27.32 -6.03 -4.56
C LYS A 388 27.68 -4.74 -5.27
N ASP A 389 27.21 -4.58 -6.53
CA ASP A 389 27.44 -3.36 -7.31
C ASP A 389 26.48 -2.23 -6.92
N ILE A 390 25.45 -2.55 -6.12
CA ILE A 390 24.30 -1.68 -5.82
C ILE A 390 24.19 -1.40 -4.32
N ILE A 391 24.41 -2.44 -3.50
CA ILE A 391 24.27 -2.37 -2.04
C ILE A 391 25.67 -2.40 -1.45
N PRO A 392 26.12 -1.31 -0.83
CA PRO A 392 27.43 -1.28 -0.19
C PRO A 392 27.61 -2.43 0.81
N ALA A 393 28.79 -3.06 0.79
CA ALA A 393 29.09 -4.22 1.65
C ALA A 393 28.88 -3.91 3.14
N GLU A 394 29.18 -2.68 3.56
CA GLU A 394 28.96 -2.23 4.93
C GLU A 394 27.49 -2.21 5.36
N ASN A 395 26.53 -2.14 4.42
CA ASN A 395 25.10 -2.12 4.77
C ASN A 395 24.61 -3.45 5.31
N ILE A 396 25.17 -4.55 4.82
CA ILE A 396 24.77 -5.92 5.12
C ILE A 396 25.95 -6.74 5.63
N SER A 397 26.93 -6.07 6.26
CA SER A 397 28.05 -6.73 6.96
C SER A 397 27.58 -7.34 8.28
N LEU A 398 28.19 -8.47 8.65
CA LEU A 398 27.94 -9.22 9.89
C LEU A 398 28.66 -8.60 11.10
#